data_3efc4b390e25bd27dcbd41fbe3e636c9
#
_entry.id   3efc4b390e25bd27dcbd41fbe3e636c9
#
_cell.length_a   1.000
_cell.length_b   1.000
_cell.length_c   1.000
_cell.angle_alpha   90.00
_cell.angle_beta   90.00
_cell.angle_gamma   90.00
#
_symmetry.space_group_name_H-M   'P 1'
#
loop_
_entity.id
_entity.type
_entity.pdbx_description
1 polymer ?
#
loop_
_entity_poly.entity_id
_entity_poly.type
_entity_poly.pdbx_seq_one_letter_code
_entity_poly.pdbx_strand_id
1 'polypeptide(L)'
;MSGQQFEGFGQKGGGVGRRPALVIIDMNNGFTDPASPLVCDLDDTIAAIRKLLDAARRAEVPVVYTTVSYGEGDKVTAKAFIEKVPALLTLAAGSSWVEIDERLAPRPNEPVLNKLYASAFFGTPFASLLASHQCDSVIVTGASTSGCVRATAVDALQHGYRPVVPREAVGDRNPAAHDAALYDIDLKYGDVVPLDDCLTALEGLVGTHAR
;
A
#
# COMPACT_ATOMS: atom_id res chain seq x y z
N MET A 1 -20.70 10.27 -15.41
CA MET A 1 -21.52 11.02 -14.45
C MET A 1 -20.74 12.28 -14.10
N SER A 2 -21.29 13.47 -14.38
CA SER A 2 -20.69 14.75 -14.02
C SER A 2 -20.60 14.82 -12.50
N GLY A 3 -19.35 14.83 -11.98
CA GLY A 3 -19.13 14.86 -10.55
C GLY A 3 -19.72 16.11 -9.93
N GLN A 4 -20.69 15.92 -9.06
CA GLN A 4 -21.07 16.95 -8.11
C GLN A 4 -19.82 17.24 -7.27
N GLN A 5 -19.15 18.36 -7.52
CA GLN A 5 -18.11 18.85 -6.62
C GLN A 5 -18.80 19.29 -5.34
N PHE A 6 -18.55 18.56 -4.26
CA PHE A 6 -18.97 18.99 -2.93
C PHE A 6 -18.03 20.11 -2.49
N GLU A 7 -18.59 21.30 -2.20
CA GLU A 7 -17.80 22.45 -1.75
C GLU A 7 -17.00 22.09 -0.48
N GLY A 8 -15.69 22.36 -0.49
CA GLY A 8 -14.79 22.04 0.63
C GLY A 8 -14.27 20.59 0.69
N PHE A 9 -14.64 19.73 -0.27
CA PHE A 9 -14.10 18.37 -0.40
C PHE A 9 -13.08 18.29 -1.53
N GLY A 10 -12.20 17.25 -1.48
CA GLY A 10 -11.24 16.95 -2.55
C GLY A 10 -10.14 18.00 -2.71
N GLN A 11 -9.84 18.77 -1.66
CA GLN A 11 -8.68 19.66 -1.67
C GLN A 11 -7.41 18.84 -1.72
N LYS A 12 -6.49 19.19 -2.63
CA LYS A 12 -5.21 18.46 -2.74
C LYS A 12 -4.40 18.63 -1.47
N GLY A 13 -3.93 17.50 -0.93
CA GLY A 13 -3.17 17.42 0.34
C GLY A 13 -1.70 17.83 0.22
N GLY A 14 -1.26 18.25 -0.97
CA GLY A 14 0.12 18.67 -1.24
C GLY A 14 1.00 17.56 -1.81
N GLY A 15 0.42 16.44 -2.23
CA GLY A 15 1.13 15.35 -2.92
C GLY A 15 2.24 14.70 -2.07
N VAL A 16 3.25 14.20 -2.75
CA VAL A 16 4.43 13.58 -2.10
C VAL A 16 5.21 14.66 -1.33
N GLY A 17 5.43 14.40 -0.04
CA GLY A 17 6.11 15.31 0.86
C GLY A 17 7.62 15.37 0.66
N ARG A 18 8.29 16.00 1.61
CA ARG A 18 9.76 16.12 1.60
C ARG A 18 10.47 14.87 2.13
N ARG A 19 9.79 14.09 2.97
CA ARG A 19 10.27 12.84 3.57
C ARG A 19 9.20 11.76 3.44
N PRO A 20 8.94 11.28 2.22
CA PRO A 20 7.98 10.22 1.99
C PRO A 20 8.52 8.87 2.46
N ALA A 21 7.61 7.90 2.65
CA ALA A 21 7.92 6.48 2.61
C ALA A 21 7.11 5.83 1.48
N LEU A 22 7.65 4.79 0.87
CA LEU A 22 6.93 3.91 -0.07
C LEU A 22 6.48 2.67 0.69
N VAL A 23 5.16 2.39 0.71
CA VAL A 23 4.64 1.13 1.24
C VAL A 23 4.01 0.31 0.13
N ILE A 24 4.41 -0.97 0.04
CA ILE A 24 3.94 -1.94 -0.94
C ILE A 24 3.05 -2.94 -0.20
N ILE A 25 1.73 -2.79 -0.38
CA ILE A 25 0.71 -3.52 0.36
C ILE A 25 0.43 -4.86 -0.31
N ASP A 26 0.71 -5.95 0.41
CA ASP A 26 0.27 -7.32 0.14
C ASP A 26 0.54 -7.83 -1.29
N MET A 27 1.61 -7.37 -1.92
CA MET A 27 2.07 -7.89 -3.22
C MET A 27 2.82 -9.20 -3.02
N ASN A 28 2.13 -10.17 -2.44
CA ASN A 28 2.60 -11.54 -2.21
C ASN A 28 1.95 -12.52 -3.20
N ASN A 29 2.51 -13.71 -3.32
CA ASN A 29 2.05 -14.73 -4.27
C ASN A 29 0.57 -15.10 -4.07
N GLY A 30 0.04 -14.96 -2.85
CA GLY A 30 -1.40 -15.17 -2.59
C GLY A 30 -2.31 -14.23 -3.37
N PHE A 31 -1.85 -13.02 -3.70
CA PHE A 31 -2.62 -12.05 -4.48
C PHE A 31 -2.18 -11.95 -5.94
N THR A 32 -0.97 -12.39 -6.29
CA THR A 32 -0.39 -12.19 -7.63
C THR A 32 -0.33 -13.47 -8.46
N ASP A 33 -0.32 -14.67 -7.82
CA ASP A 33 -0.26 -15.95 -8.54
C ASP A 33 -1.64 -16.36 -9.05
N PRO A 34 -1.80 -16.64 -10.37
CA PRO A 34 -3.05 -17.10 -10.96
C PRO A 34 -3.64 -18.37 -10.33
N ALA A 35 -2.83 -19.20 -9.68
CA ALA A 35 -3.31 -20.40 -8.99
C ALA A 35 -3.96 -20.12 -7.62
N SER A 36 -3.82 -18.91 -7.10
CA SER A 36 -4.37 -18.54 -5.80
C SER A 36 -5.86 -18.23 -5.86
N PRO A 37 -6.67 -18.70 -4.87
CA PRO A 37 -8.08 -18.30 -4.76
C PRO A 37 -8.28 -16.81 -4.41
N LEU A 38 -7.22 -16.11 -4.02
CA LEU A 38 -7.23 -14.68 -3.70
C LEU A 38 -6.71 -13.80 -4.85
N VAL A 39 -6.38 -14.39 -5.99
CA VAL A 39 -5.72 -13.69 -7.09
C VAL A 39 -6.47 -12.41 -7.52
N CYS A 40 -5.69 -11.39 -7.82
CA CYS A 40 -6.09 -10.20 -8.57
C CYS A 40 -5.23 -10.13 -9.84
N ASP A 41 -5.78 -9.55 -10.91
CA ASP A 41 -4.98 -9.21 -12.09
C ASP A 41 -4.14 -7.98 -11.77
N LEU A 42 -2.84 -8.18 -11.51
CA LEU A 42 -1.93 -7.17 -10.96
C LEU A 42 -0.66 -6.96 -11.79
N ASP A 43 -0.56 -7.51 -12.99
CA ASP A 43 0.67 -7.42 -13.78
C ASP A 43 1.04 -5.96 -14.13
N ASP A 44 0.08 -5.14 -14.55
CA ASP A 44 0.29 -3.72 -14.81
C ASP A 44 0.60 -2.96 -13.51
N THR A 45 -0.06 -3.33 -12.41
CA THR A 45 0.20 -2.77 -11.07
C THR A 45 1.64 -3.06 -10.62
N ILE A 46 2.11 -4.30 -10.80
CA ILE A 46 3.50 -4.69 -10.51
C ILE A 46 4.48 -3.87 -11.35
N ALA A 47 4.19 -3.70 -12.65
CA ALA A 47 5.05 -2.91 -13.53
C ALA A 47 5.14 -1.43 -13.07
N ALA A 48 4.05 -0.85 -12.60
CA ALA A 48 4.02 0.50 -12.03
C ALA A 48 4.78 0.58 -10.70
N ILE A 49 4.56 -0.37 -9.79
CA ILE A 49 5.27 -0.44 -8.49
C ILE A 49 6.78 -0.59 -8.70
N ARG A 50 7.24 -1.38 -9.67
CA ARG A 50 8.67 -1.51 -9.96
C ARG A 50 9.33 -0.18 -10.30
N LYS A 51 8.67 0.67 -11.10
CA LYS A 51 9.18 2.02 -11.41
C LYS A 51 9.32 2.88 -10.15
N LEU A 52 8.29 2.86 -9.28
CA LEU A 52 8.33 3.59 -8.00
C LEU A 52 9.41 3.03 -7.07
N LEU A 53 9.55 1.72 -6.99
CA LEU A 53 10.55 1.04 -6.18
C LEU A 53 11.98 1.44 -6.59
N ASP A 54 12.24 1.44 -7.90
CA ASP A 54 13.54 1.88 -8.42
C ASP A 54 13.80 3.37 -8.15
N ALA A 55 12.79 4.23 -8.27
CA ALA A 55 12.90 5.66 -7.98
C ALA A 55 13.12 5.90 -6.46
N ALA A 56 12.34 5.25 -5.60
CA ALA A 56 12.46 5.35 -4.15
C ALA A 56 13.84 4.89 -3.66
N ARG A 57 14.35 3.78 -4.22
CA ARG A 57 15.70 3.26 -3.91
C ARG A 57 16.81 4.20 -4.34
N ARG A 58 16.67 4.89 -5.49
CA ARG A 58 17.64 5.92 -5.92
C ARG A 58 17.61 7.18 -5.04
N ALA A 59 16.42 7.52 -4.56
CA ALA A 59 16.21 8.67 -3.69
C ALA A 59 16.43 8.35 -2.20
N GLU A 60 16.87 7.14 -1.85
CA GLU A 60 17.07 6.66 -0.48
C GLU A 60 15.82 6.82 0.41
N VAL A 61 14.63 6.78 -0.21
CA VAL A 61 13.34 6.80 0.48
C VAL A 61 13.09 5.46 1.17
N PRO A 62 12.63 5.43 2.43
CA PRO A 62 12.27 4.20 3.11
C PRO A 62 11.23 3.39 2.34
N VAL A 63 11.52 2.12 2.10
CA VAL A 63 10.61 1.17 1.46
C VAL A 63 10.17 0.12 2.47
N VAL A 64 8.87 -0.11 2.56
CA VAL A 64 8.27 -1.07 3.49
C VAL A 64 7.29 -1.94 2.72
N TYR A 65 7.34 -3.24 2.97
CA TYR A 65 6.36 -4.18 2.44
C TYR A 65 5.42 -4.65 3.54
N THR A 66 4.21 -5.04 3.15
CA THR A 66 3.35 -5.83 4.02
C THR A 66 3.00 -7.17 3.38
N THR A 67 2.75 -8.14 4.23
CA THR A 67 2.12 -9.40 3.87
C THR A 67 1.08 -9.74 4.92
N VAL A 68 0.06 -10.50 4.53
CA VAL A 68 -0.90 -11.09 5.46
C VAL A 68 -0.52 -12.55 5.64
N SER A 69 -0.35 -13.00 6.88
CA SER A 69 -0.18 -14.43 7.14
C SER A 69 -0.78 -14.83 8.48
N TYR A 70 -1.26 -16.06 8.56
CA TYR A 70 -1.92 -16.60 9.74
C TYR A 70 -1.27 -17.89 10.21
N GLY A 71 -0.65 -17.84 11.40
CA GLY A 71 -0.32 -19.02 12.20
C GLY A 71 -1.53 -19.48 13.05
N GLU A 72 -1.40 -20.56 13.80
CA GLU A 72 -2.52 -21.09 14.59
C GLU A 72 -3.04 -20.10 15.64
N GLY A 73 -2.14 -19.38 16.34
CA GLY A 73 -2.53 -18.35 17.31
C GLY A 73 -3.20 -17.14 16.68
N ASP A 74 -2.79 -16.77 15.46
CA ASP A 74 -3.30 -15.61 14.74
C ASP A 74 -4.76 -15.79 14.30
N LYS A 75 -5.17 -17.05 14.03
CA LYS A 75 -6.56 -17.39 13.68
C LYS A 75 -7.53 -17.04 14.81
N VAL A 76 -7.09 -17.10 16.06
CA VAL A 76 -7.88 -16.68 17.21
C VAL A 76 -8.04 -15.17 17.24
N THR A 77 -6.94 -14.46 17.03
CA THR A 77 -6.91 -12.99 17.04
C THR A 77 -7.72 -12.42 15.87
N ALA A 78 -7.52 -12.94 14.65
CA ALA A 78 -8.18 -12.46 13.43
C ALA A 78 -9.51 -13.16 13.12
N LYS A 79 -10.12 -13.87 14.07
CA LYS A 79 -11.30 -14.72 13.87
C LYS A 79 -12.40 -14.05 13.06
N ALA A 80 -12.82 -12.85 13.46
CA ALA A 80 -13.92 -12.15 12.78
C ALA A 80 -13.59 -11.78 11.33
N PHE A 81 -12.33 -11.46 11.02
CA PHE A 81 -11.91 -11.17 9.65
C PHE A 81 -11.86 -12.45 8.79
N ILE A 82 -11.32 -13.53 9.34
CA ILE A 82 -11.27 -14.83 8.68
C ILE A 82 -12.68 -15.39 8.44
N GLU A 83 -13.60 -15.27 9.41
CA GLU A 83 -15.00 -15.69 9.25
C GLU A 83 -15.71 -14.90 8.14
N LYS A 84 -15.38 -13.61 7.98
CA LYS A 84 -15.93 -12.77 6.90
C LYS A 84 -15.33 -13.12 5.54
N VAL A 85 -14.03 -13.46 5.50
CA VAL A 85 -13.27 -13.77 4.28
C VAL A 85 -12.49 -15.08 4.47
N PRO A 86 -13.16 -16.25 4.41
CA PRO A 86 -12.51 -17.54 4.67
C PRO A 86 -11.32 -17.86 3.75
N ALA A 87 -11.31 -17.29 2.54
CA ALA A 87 -10.22 -17.44 1.58
C ALA A 87 -8.85 -16.94 2.14
N LEU A 88 -8.86 -16.07 3.15
CA LEU A 88 -7.63 -15.62 3.83
C LEU A 88 -6.84 -16.79 4.46
N LEU A 89 -7.48 -17.93 4.76
CA LEU A 89 -6.78 -19.11 5.26
C LEU A 89 -5.78 -19.72 4.27
N THR A 90 -5.87 -19.36 2.98
CA THR A 90 -4.82 -19.68 1.99
C THR A 90 -3.46 -19.10 2.39
N LEU A 91 -3.46 -17.96 3.10
CA LEU A 91 -2.26 -17.24 3.53
C LEU A 91 -1.71 -17.83 4.84
N ALA A 92 -1.46 -19.13 4.86
CA ALA A 92 -0.87 -19.82 6.01
C ALA A 92 0.58 -19.37 6.21
N ALA A 93 0.95 -19.09 7.46
CA ALA A 93 2.32 -18.70 7.80
C ALA A 93 3.33 -19.77 7.36
N GLY A 94 4.40 -19.34 6.71
CA GLY A 94 5.45 -20.22 6.18
C GLY A 94 5.14 -20.89 4.84
N SER A 95 3.96 -20.61 4.23
CA SER A 95 3.67 -21.05 2.87
C SER A 95 4.26 -20.10 1.84
N SER A 96 4.45 -20.56 0.60
CA SER A 96 4.88 -19.71 -0.53
C SER A 96 3.87 -18.60 -0.85
N TRP A 97 2.60 -18.74 -0.46
CA TRP A 97 1.56 -17.74 -0.68
C TRP A 97 1.81 -16.41 0.04
N VAL A 98 2.55 -16.43 1.15
CA VAL A 98 2.83 -15.22 1.94
C VAL A 98 4.16 -14.56 1.57
N GLU A 99 4.93 -15.16 0.67
CA GLU A 99 6.17 -14.59 0.15
C GLU A 99 5.87 -13.45 -0.82
N ILE A 100 6.65 -12.39 -0.77
CA ILE A 100 6.53 -11.27 -1.70
C ILE A 100 6.84 -11.75 -3.11
N ASP A 101 6.04 -11.32 -4.08
CA ASP A 101 6.24 -11.62 -5.50
C ASP A 101 7.68 -11.31 -5.91
N GLU A 102 8.35 -12.26 -6.54
CA GLU A 102 9.78 -12.18 -6.90
C GLU A 102 10.10 -10.95 -7.76
N ARG A 103 9.12 -10.47 -8.55
CA ARG A 103 9.26 -9.28 -9.39
C ARG A 103 9.44 -7.99 -8.58
N LEU A 104 9.11 -8.02 -7.28
CA LEU A 104 9.19 -6.89 -6.34
C LEU A 104 10.15 -7.17 -5.18
N ALA A 105 11.01 -8.16 -5.28
CA ALA A 105 11.84 -8.68 -4.21
C ALA A 105 12.43 -7.61 -3.26
N PRO A 106 12.15 -7.71 -1.95
CA PRO A 106 12.67 -6.79 -0.94
C PRO A 106 14.20 -6.89 -0.83
N ARG A 107 14.86 -5.77 -0.56
CA ARG A 107 16.28 -5.75 -0.17
C ARG A 107 16.43 -6.09 1.33
N PRO A 108 17.60 -6.50 1.81
CA PRO A 108 17.82 -6.86 3.22
C PRO A 108 17.48 -5.76 4.24
N ASN A 109 17.52 -4.50 3.82
CA ASN A 109 17.18 -3.32 4.64
C ASN A 109 15.74 -2.83 4.43
N GLU A 110 14.92 -3.53 3.65
CA GLU A 110 13.52 -3.19 3.38
C GLU A 110 12.62 -4.17 4.18
N PRO A 111 12.01 -3.74 5.29
CA PRO A 111 11.24 -4.63 6.13
C PRO A 111 9.97 -5.13 5.46
N VAL A 112 9.65 -6.40 5.69
CA VAL A 112 8.36 -7.01 5.36
C VAL A 112 7.57 -7.18 6.65
N LEU A 113 6.51 -6.42 6.82
CA LEU A 113 5.67 -6.44 8.00
C LEU A 113 4.53 -7.44 7.82
N ASN A 114 4.42 -8.42 8.72
CA ASN A 114 3.23 -9.27 8.78
C ASN A 114 2.10 -8.53 9.48
N LYS A 115 0.91 -8.57 8.90
CA LYS A 115 -0.30 -8.01 9.49
C LYS A 115 -1.45 -9.03 9.47
N LEU A 116 -2.35 -8.94 10.44
CA LEU A 116 -3.50 -9.83 10.57
C LEU A 116 -4.79 -9.21 10.02
N TYR A 117 -4.76 -7.91 9.74
CA TYR A 117 -5.93 -7.10 9.32
C TYR A 117 -5.60 -6.26 8.09
N ALA A 118 -6.56 -5.48 7.63
CA ALA A 118 -6.44 -4.75 6.37
C ALA A 118 -5.34 -3.67 6.39
N SER A 119 -5.34 -2.80 7.39
CA SER A 119 -4.40 -1.67 7.44
C SER A 119 -2.98 -2.10 7.81
N ALA A 120 -1.99 -1.49 7.15
CA ALA A 120 -0.57 -1.62 7.50
C ALA A 120 -0.24 -1.04 8.89
N PHE A 121 -1.07 -0.15 9.42
CA PHE A 121 -0.87 0.44 10.75
C PHE A 121 -1.38 -0.45 11.89
N PHE A 122 -2.45 -1.20 11.64
CA PHE A 122 -3.15 -1.90 12.70
C PHE A 122 -2.38 -3.14 13.17
N GLY A 123 -1.87 -3.08 14.39
CA GLY A 123 -1.15 -4.19 15.02
C GLY A 123 0.25 -4.45 14.45
N THR A 124 0.85 -3.47 13.78
CA THR A 124 2.20 -3.56 13.24
C THR A 124 3.09 -2.41 13.74
N PRO A 125 4.42 -2.49 13.62
CA PRO A 125 5.32 -1.38 13.96
C PRO A 125 5.40 -0.29 12.87
N PHE A 126 4.49 -0.24 11.88
CA PHE A 126 4.61 0.66 10.73
C PHE A 126 4.64 2.14 11.15
N ALA A 127 3.78 2.57 12.08
CA ALA A 127 3.79 3.95 12.57
C ALA A 127 5.13 4.32 13.24
N SER A 128 5.71 3.40 14.02
CA SER A 128 7.01 3.61 14.66
C SER A 128 8.14 3.72 13.65
N LEU A 129 8.08 2.94 12.57
CA LEU A 129 9.03 2.99 11.47
C LEU A 129 8.97 4.35 10.77
N LEU A 130 7.79 4.81 10.39
CA LEU A 130 7.60 6.12 9.76
C LEU A 130 8.11 7.27 10.65
N ALA A 131 7.82 7.20 11.95
CA ALA A 131 8.29 8.19 12.92
C ALA A 131 9.82 8.20 13.04
N SER A 132 10.47 7.01 13.08
CA SER A 132 11.93 6.88 13.15
C SER A 132 12.63 7.49 11.93
N HIS A 133 12.02 7.38 10.75
CA HIS A 133 12.50 8.00 9.52
C HIS A 133 12.02 9.45 9.35
N GLN A 134 11.28 9.99 10.34
CA GLN A 134 10.69 11.34 10.29
C GLN A 134 9.86 11.58 9.03
N CYS A 135 9.15 10.56 8.56
CA CYS A 135 8.32 10.67 7.36
C CYS A 135 7.19 11.69 7.56
N ASP A 136 6.81 12.37 6.48
CA ASP A 136 5.70 13.33 6.45
C ASP A 136 4.57 12.90 5.51
N SER A 137 4.83 11.91 4.68
CA SER A 137 3.87 11.36 3.72
C SER A 137 4.14 9.88 3.46
N VAL A 138 3.14 9.19 2.93
CA VAL A 138 3.22 7.76 2.60
C VAL A 138 2.67 7.55 1.19
N ILE A 139 3.51 7.05 0.29
CA ILE A 139 3.08 6.59 -1.03
C ILE A 139 2.56 5.17 -0.85
N VAL A 140 1.24 4.99 -0.98
CA VAL A 140 0.55 3.73 -0.73
C VAL A 140 0.29 3.03 -2.05
N THR A 141 0.81 1.81 -2.21
CA THR A 141 0.71 1.00 -3.42
C THR A 141 0.28 -0.43 -3.10
N GLY A 142 -0.05 -1.24 -4.10
CA GLY A 142 -0.33 -2.67 -3.95
C GLY A 142 -1.81 -3.03 -4.01
N ALA A 143 -2.22 -4.05 -3.27
CA ALA A 143 -3.56 -4.65 -3.35
C ALA A 143 -4.16 -4.96 -1.96
N SER A 144 -5.49 -5.11 -1.89
CA SER A 144 -6.47 -4.67 -2.87
C SER A 144 -6.88 -3.21 -2.60
N THR A 145 -7.14 -2.46 -3.67
CA THR A 145 -7.46 -1.03 -3.57
C THR A 145 -8.59 -0.74 -2.59
N SER A 146 -9.70 -1.47 -2.67
CA SER A 146 -10.87 -1.29 -1.81
C SER A 146 -10.71 -1.85 -0.38
N GLY A 147 -9.67 -2.64 -0.17
CA GLY A 147 -9.37 -3.30 1.11
C GLY A 147 -8.16 -2.68 1.81
N CYS A 148 -7.03 -3.37 1.70
CA CYS A 148 -5.82 -3.05 2.46
C CYS A 148 -5.21 -1.70 2.09
N VAL A 149 -5.24 -1.31 0.82
CA VAL A 149 -4.77 0.00 0.34
C VAL A 149 -5.63 1.11 0.96
N ARG A 150 -6.95 1.05 0.81
CA ARG A 150 -7.87 2.04 1.37
C ARG A 150 -7.76 2.13 2.89
N ALA A 151 -7.73 1.00 3.58
CA ALA A 151 -7.58 0.97 5.04
C ALA A 151 -6.26 1.63 5.49
N THR A 152 -5.16 1.36 4.78
CA THR A 152 -3.86 1.97 5.08
C THR A 152 -3.86 3.48 4.80
N ALA A 153 -4.48 3.93 3.70
CA ALA A 153 -4.57 5.37 3.39
C ALA A 153 -5.38 6.14 4.45
N VAL A 154 -6.50 5.57 4.90
CA VAL A 154 -7.33 6.16 5.98
C VAL A 154 -6.52 6.25 7.26
N ASP A 155 -5.84 5.17 7.67
CA ASP A 155 -5.04 5.17 8.89
C ASP A 155 -3.82 6.07 8.79
N ALA A 156 -3.18 6.19 7.63
CA ALA A 156 -2.08 7.13 7.42
C ALA A 156 -2.52 8.56 7.77
N LEU A 157 -3.69 9.00 7.26
CA LEU A 157 -4.25 10.30 7.59
C LEU A 157 -4.53 10.43 9.10
N GLN A 158 -5.11 9.41 9.72
CA GLN A 158 -5.42 9.41 11.16
C GLN A 158 -4.17 9.47 12.05
N HIS A 159 -3.03 8.97 11.55
CA HIS A 159 -1.73 9.09 12.21
C HIS A 159 -0.96 10.38 11.86
N GLY A 160 -1.56 11.29 11.09
CA GLY A 160 -0.98 12.58 10.74
C GLY A 160 -0.05 12.57 9.53
N TYR A 161 0.00 11.47 8.78
CA TYR A 161 0.72 11.39 7.51
C TYR A 161 -0.17 11.78 6.33
N ARG A 162 0.41 12.30 5.27
CA ARG A 162 -0.30 12.54 4.01
C ARG A 162 -0.24 11.28 3.14
N PRO A 163 -1.35 10.57 2.90
CA PRO A 163 -1.35 9.45 1.98
C PRO A 163 -1.42 9.94 0.54
N VAL A 164 -0.58 9.38 -0.31
CA VAL A 164 -0.56 9.59 -1.75
C VAL A 164 -0.70 8.24 -2.43
N VAL A 165 -1.68 8.10 -3.32
CA VAL A 165 -1.98 6.85 -4.00
C VAL A 165 -1.79 7.04 -5.50
N PRO A 166 -0.69 6.53 -6.09
CA PRO A 166 -0.52 6.50 -7.54
C PRO A 166 -1.48 5.46 -8.12
N ARG A 167 -2.45 5.92 -8.93
CA ARG A 167 -3.59 5.09 -9.38
C ARG A 167 -3.19 3.84 -10.15
N GLU A 168 -2.10 3.90 -10.90
CA GLU A 168 -1.59 2.79 -11.70
C GLU A 168 -0.84 1.75 -10.84
N ALA A 169 -0.43 2.13 -9.64
CA ALA A 169 0.31 1.27 -8.71
C ALA A 169 -0.57 0.61 -7.64
N VAL A 170 -1.87 0.62 -7.82
CA VAL A 170 -2.84 -0.09 -6.97
C VAL A 170 -3.81 -0.90 -7.83
N GLY A 171 -4.22 -2.06 -7.34
CA GLY A 171 -5.13 -2.96 -8.07
C GLY A 171 -6.17 -3.63 -7.18
N ASP A 172 -7.24 -4.09 -7.82
CA ASP A 172 -8.34 -4.80 -7.16
C ASP A 172 -8.96 -5.83 -8.11
N ARG A 173 -9.54 -6.89 -7.57
CA ARG A 173 -10.28 -7.88 -8.38
C ARG A 173 -11.63 -7.39 -8.88
N ASN A 174 -12.16 -6.33 -8.29
CA ASN A 174 -13.43 -5.73 -8.66
C ASN A 174 -13.22 -4.29 -9.12
N PRO A 175 -13.37 -3.98 -10.43
CA PRO A 175 -13.16 -2.63 -10.95
C PRO A 175 -14.06 -1.57 -10.31
N ALA A 176 -15.33 -1.90 -10.03
CA ALA A 176 -16.24 -0.95 -9.40
C ALA A 176 -15.84 -0.61 -7.96
N ALA A 177 -15.33 -1.60 -7.21
CA ALA A 177 -14.79 -1.36 -5.86
C ALA A 177 -13.49 -0.57 -5.90
N HIS A 178 -12.62 -0.84 -6.88
CA HIS A 178 -11.40 -0.07 -7.16
C HIS A 178 -11.72 1.41 -7.38
N ASP A 179 -12.60 1.72 -8.34
CA ASP A 179 -12.96 3.08 -8.69
C ASP A 179 -13.61 3.83 -7.52
N ALA A 180 -14.53 3.16 -6.80
CA ALA A 180 -15.18 3.74 -5.63
C ALA A 180 -14.17 4.04 -4.50
N ALA A 181 -13.19 3.15 -4.27
CA ALA A 181 -12.17 3.34 -3.25
C ALA A 181 -11.22 4.49 -3.61
N LEU A 182 -10.77 4.59 -4.87
CA LEU A 182 -9.95 5.70 -5.33
C LEU A 182 -10.70 7.03 -5.22
N TYR A 183 -11.98 7.06 -5.62
CA TYR A 183 -12.83 8.24 -5.46
C TYR A 183 -12.95 8.66 -3.99
N ASP A 184 -13.17 7.71 -3.09
CA ASP A 184 -13.34 7.97 -1.66
C ASP A 184 -12.04 8.48 -1.02
N ILE A 185 -10.90 7.91 -1.42
CA ILE A 185 -9.57 8.36 -0.97
C ILE A 185 -9.31 9.79 -1.45
N ASP A 186 -9.47 10.07 -2.74
CA ASP A 186 -9.18 11.40 -3.32
C ASP A 186 -10.10 12.49 -2.75
N LEU A 187 -11.34 12.12 -2.44
CA LEU A 187 -12.30 13.08 -1.91
C LEU A 187 -12.05 13.46 -0.45
N LYS A 188 -11.51 12.54 0.39
CA LYS A 188 -11.57 12.69 1.85
C LYS A 188 -10.27 12.41 2.59
N TYR A 189 -9.41 11.53 2.08
CA TYR A 189 -8.35 10.95 2.91
C TYR A 189 -6.94 11.24 2.43
N GLY A 190 -6.73 11.41 1.12
CA GLY A 190 -5.40 11.62 0.56
C GLY A 190 -5.46 11.98 -0.92
N ASP A 191 -4.31 12.15 -1.54
CA ASP A 191 -4.22 12.48 -2.95
C ASP A 191 -4.14 11.21 -3.82
N VAL A 192 -5.08 11.01 -4.74
CA VAL A 192 -4.94 10.06 -5.83
C VAL A 192 -4.34 10.78 -7.03
N VAL A 193 -3.19 10.33 -7.49
CA VAL A 193 -2.38 11.01 -8.50
C VAL A 193 -1.97 10.05 -9.63
N PRO A 194 -1.58 10.57 -10.81
CA PRO A 194 -0.88 9.79 -11.82
C PRO A 194 0.45 9.24 -11.27
N LEU A 195 0.88 8.08 -11.78
CA LEU A 195 2.17 7.47 -11.44
C LEU A 195 3.35 8.45 -11.66
N ASP A 196 3.33 9.17 -12.78
CA ASP A 196 4.39 10.08 -13.19
C ASP A 196 4.60 11.25 -12.21
N ASP A 197 3.55 11.68 -11.52
CA ASP A 197 3.65 12.71 -10.48
C ASP A 197 4.49 12.21 -9.29
N CYS A 198 4.27 10.96 -8.87
CA CYS A 198 5.07 10.34 -7.81
C CYS A 198 6.52 10.11 -8.26
N LEU A 199 6.74 9.66 -9.50
CA LEU A 199 8.08 9.47 -10.05
C LEU A 199 8.86 10.79 -10.09
N THR A 200 8.24 11.86 -10.60
CA THR A 200 8.82 13.19 -10.65
C THR A 200 9.17 13.71 -9.24
N ALA A 201 8.28 13.52 -8.27
CA ALA A 201 8.54 13.92 -6.90
C ALA A 201 9.72 13.16 -6.29
N LEU A 202 9.80 11.83 -6.48
CA LEU A 202 10.90 11.01 -5.98
C LEU A 202 12.24 11.38 -6.65
N GLU A 203 12.25 11.65 -7.95
CA GLU A 203 13.44 12.12 -8.67
C GLU A 203 13.96 13.46 -8.11
N GLY A 204 13.04 14.35 -7.74
CA GLY A 204 13.38 15.64 -7.09
C GLY A 204 14.03 15.49 -5.71
N LEU A 205 13.93 14.33 -5.07
CA LEU A 205 14.54 14.05 -3.76
C LEU A 205 15.96 13.46 -3.87
N VAL A 206 16.39 13.03 -5.05
CA VAL A 206 17.74 12.45 -5.25
C VAL A 206 18.81 13.45 -4.84
N GLY A 207 19.67 13.06 -3.89
CA GLY A 207 20.76 13.90 -3.37
C GLY A 207 20.34 14.95 -2.34
N THR A 208 19.07 15.05 -1.95
CA THR A 208 18.62 16.01 -0.92
C THR A 208 18.87 15.53 0.51
N HIS A 209 19.05 14.22 0.71
CA HIS A 209 19.29 13.59 2.02
C HIS A 209 20.77 13.62 2.45
N ALA A 210 21.67 14.18 1.65
CA ALA A 210 23.12 14.23 1.90
C ALA A 210 23.58 15.48 2.72
N ARG A 211 22.68 16.11 3.49
CA ARG A 211 23.03 17.27 4.35
C ARG A 211 22.61 17.08 5.79
#